data_c457430071dd7d20ecf3d39e900e7892
#
_entry.id   c457430071dd7d20ecf3d39e900e7892
#
_cell.length_a   1.000
_cell.length_b   1.000
_cell.length_c   1.000
_cell.angle_alpha   90.00
_cell.angle_beta   90.00
_cell.angle_gamma   90.00
#
_symmetry.space_group_name_H-M   'P 1'
#
loop_
_entity.id
_entity.type
_entity.pdbx_description
1 polymer ?
#
loop_
_entity_poly.entity_id
_entity_poly.type
_entity_poly.pdbx_seq_one_letter_code
_entity_poly.pdbx_strand_id
1 'polypeptide(L)'
;MIQQDYAEFSMALQRRLSAYRTPVNGTIEVTRRCPLECAHCYNNLPMGDIDARHRELTFEEHCRLLDEITDAGCIWLLFTGGEIFARKDFLDIYSYAKQKGLILILFTNGTLITPKIADYLVEWRPFNIEITLYGRTRETYEQLTGIPGSYDRCLNGIRLLMERRLPLKLKTVGVTINKHEIWDMQRFAEEELGLEFKFDSMINARIDCSQSPLTVRLTPEDIVELDLQDPERVDGWRSLYKNTSCAVPSAKQSEQVYICGGGISSFAVDPEGKMSICVLSHRDTYDLRTGSFREGWESFLSKVREKKVTRVTKCRACALKGMCTMCPANGELEHGDPEEPVDFFCHVTHLRAHTLDLPVPPHGDCVFCKGGTRYDEVVRSAAGLKAGTNASAGALRRPGRVLPIISEAETASTGGCSSGGCTSCGQAAAHGKLGN
;
A
#
# COMPACT_ATOMS: atom_id res chain seq x y z
N MET A 1 3.89 8.03 -34.95
CA MET A 1 3.56 8.28 -33.54
C MET A 1 4.39 7.29 -32.73
N ILE A 2 5.20 7.73 -31.78
CA ILE A 2 5.99 6.83 -30.94
C ILE A 2 5.01 6.33 -29.86
N GLN A 3 4.70 5.05 -29.85
CA GLN A 3 3.90 4.39 -28.83
C GLN A 3 4.86 3.89 -27.74
N GLN A 4 4.69 4.33 -26.51
CA GLN A 4 5.52 3.93 -25.37
C GLN A 4 4.65 3.25 -24.32
N ASP A 5 5.15 2.19 -23.69
CA ASP A 5 4.48 1.54 -22.57
C ASP A 5 4.33 2.50 -21.40
N TYR A 6 3.12 2.58 -20.82
CA TYR A 6 2.83 3.52 -19.73
C TYR A 6 3.66 3.23 -18.48
N ALA A 7 3.89 1.97 -18.14
CA ALA A 7 4.65 1.62 -16.93
C ALA A 7 6.12 2.03 -17.08
N GLU A 8 6.73 1.79 -18.25
CA GLU A 8 8.09 2.23 -18.53
C GLU A 8 8.22 3.75 -18.50
N PHE A 9 7.29 4.45 -19.16
CA PHE A 9 7.27 5.91 -19.17
C PHE A 9 7.11 6.48 -17.75
N SER A 10 6.13 6.00 -16.98
CA SER A 10 5.86 6.53 -15.65
C SER A 10 7.03 6.27 -14.69
N MET A 11 7.66 5.10 -14.75
CA MET A 11 8.85 4.79 -13.95
C MET A 11 10.05 5.65 -14.33
N ALA A 12 10.29 5.88 -15.61
CA ALA A 12 11.38 6.74 -16.08
C ALA A 12 11.15 8.19 -15.63
N LEU A 13 9.92 8.70 -15.75
CA LEU A 13 9.53 10.04 -15.32
C LEU A 13 9.69 10.19 -13.80
N GLN A 14 9.19 9.23 -13.02
CA GLN A 14 9.32 9.26 -11.55
C GLN A 14 10.79 9.27 -11.10
N ARG A 15 11.65 8.42 -11.69
CA ARG A 15 13.09 8.43 -11.38
C ARG A 15 13.72 9.80 -11.65
N ARG A 16 13.41 10.39 -12.80
CA ARG A 16 13.92 11.71 -13.18
C ARG A 16 13.47 12.79 -12.20
N LEU A 17 12.17 12.84 -11.89
CA LEU A 17 11.58 13.86 -11.02
C LEU A 17 11.99 13.67 -9.55
N SER A 18 12.19 12.44 -9.10
CA SER A 18 12.70 12.15 -7.74
C SER A 18 14.10 12.72 -7.52
N ALA A 19 14.95 12.78 -8.56
CA ALA A 19 16.27 13.40 -8.48
C ALA A 19 16.21 14.90 -8.17
N TYR A 20 15.12 15.57 -8.55
CA TYR A 20 14.86 16.98 -8.26
C TYR A 20 13.96 17.19 -7.04
N ARG A 21 13.65 16.13 -6.31
CA ARG A 21 12.76 16.16 -5.17
C ARG A 21 11.39 16.80 -5.49
N THR A 22 10.80 16.44 -6.64
CA THR A 22 9.48 16.90 -7.05
C THR A 22 8.41 16.05 -6.39
N PRO A 23 7.34 16.62 -5.77
CA PRO A 23 6.26 15.88 -5.09
C PRO A 23 5.26 15.26 -6.07
N VAL A 24 5.74 14.34 -6.92
CA VAL A 24 4.94 13.81 -8.04
C VAL A 24 3.75 12.96 -7.64
N ASN A 25 3.77 12.36 -6.44
CA ASN A 25 2.72 11.50 -5.92
C ASN A 25 2.12 12.08 -4.64
N GLY A 26 0.83 12.36 -4.63
CA GLY A 26 0.09 12.80 -3.45
C GLY A 26 -0.90 11.74 -2.95
N THR A 27 -1.10 11.70 -1.65
CA THR A 27 -2.21 10.97 -1.01
C THR A 27 -2.98 11.95 -0.14
N ILE A 28 -4.28 12.09 -0.35
CA ILE A 28 -5.16 12.90 0.48
C ILE A 28 -6.23 12.00 1.10
N GLU A 29 -6.24 11.94 2.43
CA GLU A 29 -7.36 11.40 3.18
C GLU A 29 -8.42 12.50 3.31
N VAL A 30 -9.54 12.36 2.60
CA VAL A 30 -10.57 13.42 2.60
C VAL A 30 -11.46 13.40 3.84
N THR A 31 -11.54 12.26 4.52
CA THR A 31 -12.28 12.03 5.76
C THR A 31 -11.81 10.73 6.41
N ARG A 32 -11.90 10.62 7.73
CA ARG A 32 -11.75 9.33 8.45
C ARG A 32 -13.10 8.68 8.73
N ARG A 33 -14.21 9.36 8.47
CA ARG A 33 -15.56 8.80 8.68
C ARG A 33 -15.84 7.70 7.67
N CYS A 34 -16.40 6.61 8.16
CA CYS A 34 -16.65 5.41 7.37
C CYS A 34 -17.94 4.73 7.82
N PRO A 35 -18.75 4.17 6.91
CA PRO A 35 -19.92 3.37 7.27
C PRO A 35 -19.56 1.95 7.75
N LEU A 36 -18.28 1.58 7.74
CA LEU A 36 -17.77 0.27 8.16
C LEU A 36 -16.93 0.40 9.44
N GLU A 37 -16.89 -0.67 10.23
CA GLU A 37 -16.13 -0.79 11.49
C GLU A 37 -15.10 -1.93 11.39
N CYS A 38 -14.35 -1.96 10.27
CA CYS A 38 -13.44 -3.06 9.98
C CYS A 38 -12.43 -3.32 11.11
N ALA A 39 -12.35 -4.58 11.55
CA ALA A 39 -11.51 -5.00 12.67
C ALA A 39 -10.02 -4.66 12.51
N HIS A 40 -9.52 -4.58 11.28
CA HIS A 40 -8.12 -4.26 10.95
C HIS A 40 -7.88 -2.79 10.61
N CYS A 41 -8.90 -1.92 10.72
CA CYS A 41 -8.79 -0.56 10.19
C CYS A 41 -7.85 0.31 11.06
N TYR A 42 -6.92 0.98 10.38
CA TYR A 42 -5.92 1.82 11.03
C TYR A 42 -6.42 3.25 11.35
N ASN A 43 -7.52 3.72 10.74
CA ASN A 43 -7.89 5.14 10.84
C ASN A 43 -9.40 5.47 10.91
N ASN A 44 -10.31 4.48 10.81
CA ASN A 44 -11.75 4.77 10.68
C ASN A 44 -12.35 5.45 11.92
N LEU A 45 -13.31 6.33 11.66
CA LEU A 45 -14.19 6.96 12.64
C LEU A 45 -15.66 6.72 12.24
N PRO A 46 -16.61 6.71 13.20
CA PRO A 46 -18.01 6.54 12.88
C PRO A 46 -18.55 7.60 11.89
N MET A 47 -19.49 7.21 11.02
CA MET A 47 -20.14 8.13 10.07
C MET A 47 -20.73 9.38 10.72
N GLY A 48 -21.25 9.24 11.93
CA GLY A 48 -21.90 10.29 12.70
C GLY A 48 -20.97 11.15 13.54
N ASP A 49 -19.66 10.96 13.46
CA ASP A 49 -18.68 11.76 14.20
C ASP A 49 -18.69 13.22 13.73
N ILE A 50 -19.38 14.06 14.51
CA ILE A 50 -19.59 15.49 14.23
C ILE A 50 -18.28 16.25 14.42
N ASP A 51 -17.51 15.91 15.44
CA ASP A 51 -16.25 16.59 15.76
C ASP A 51 -15.20 16.31 14.68
N ALA A 52 -15.08 15.06 14.24
CA ALA A 52 -14.23 14.73 13.11
C ALA A 52 -14.63 15.52 11.87
N ARG A 53 -15.94 15.60 11.57
CA ARG A 53 -16.46 16.35 10.42
C ARG A 53 -16.12 17.84 10.48
N HIS A 54 -16.17 18.45 11.65
CA HIS A 54 -15.86 19.88 11.81
C HIS A 54 -14.37 20.17 11.67
N ARG A 55 -13.52 19.16 11.91
CA ARG A 55 -12.07 19.30 11.74
C ARG A 55 -11.60 19.04 10.31
N GLU A 56 -12.43 18.44 9.45
CA GLU A 56 -12.08 18.20 8.04
C GLU A 56 -11.82 19.53 7.31
N LEU A 57 -10.92 19.50 6.34
CA LEU A 57 -10.71 20.63 5.41
C LEU A 57 -12.01 20.97 4.70
N THR A 58 -12.30 22.26 4.54
CA THR A 58 -13.43 22.73 3.71
C THR A 58 -13.18 22.47 2.23
N PHE A 59 -14.21 22.67 1.40
CA PHE A 59 -14.07 22.62 -0.07
C PHE A 59 -13.02 23.63 -0.55
N GLU A 60 -13.08 24.87 -0.06
CA GLU A 60 -12.16 25.95 -0.42
C GLU A 60 -10.72 25.65 0.00
N GLU A 61 -10.53 25.07 1.19
CA GLU A 61 -9.21 24.62 1.65
C GLU A 61 -8.66 23.50 0.77
N HIS A 62 -9.51 22.55 0.32
CA HIS A 62 -9.11 21.53 -0.66
C HIS A 62 -8.75 22.16 -2.01
N CYS A 63 -9.53 23.12 -2.52
CA CYS A 63 -9.21 23.81 -3.78
C CYS A 63 -7.84 24.48 -3.71
N ARG A 64 -7.56 25.23 -2.64
CA ARG A 64 -6.24 25.84 -2.41
C ARG A 64 -5.13 24.80 -2.38
N LEU A 65 -5.31 23.72 -1.61
CA LEU A 65 -4.32 22.64 -1.54
C LEU A 65 -4.07 22.02 -2.92
N LEU A 66 -5.13 21.75 -3.69
CA LEU A 66 -5.03 21.17 -5.04
C LEU A 66 -4.29 22.10 -6.01
N ASP A 67 -4.48 23.42 -5.90
CA ASP A 67 -3.71 24.40 -6.66
C ASP A 67 -2.22 24.33 -6.27
N GLU A 68 -1.92 24.41 -4.99
CA GLU A 68 -0.54 24.43 -4.50
C GLU A 68 0.23 23.13 -4.85
N ILE A 69 -0.39 21.94 -4.74
CA ILE A 69 0.28 20.69 -5.10
C ILE A 69 0.50 20.54 -6.60
N THR A 70 -0.44 21.05 -7.41
CA THR A 70 -0.31 21.04 -8.87
C THR A 70 0.82 21.98 -9.31
N ASP A 71 0.87 23.18 -8.76
CA ASP A 71 1.95 24.15 -9.01
C ASP A 71 3.34 23.60 -8.57
N ALA A 72 3.37 22.74 -7.53
CA ALA A 72 4.58 22.08 -7.08
C ALA A 72 4.99 20.87 -7.95
N GLY A 73 4.18 20.48 -8.92
CA GLY A 73 4.46 19.40 -9.87
C GLY A 73 3.87 18.04 -9.52
N CYS A 74 2.85 17.99 -8.68
CA CYS A 74 2.10 16.77 -8.44
C CYS A 74 1.37 16.34 -9.72
N ILE A 75 1.45 15.04 -10.03
CA ILE A 75 0.83 14.45 -11.23
C ILE A 75 -0.18 13.39 -10.82
N TRP A 76 0.21 12.48 -9.93
CA TRP A 76 -0.65 11.39 -9.46
C TRP A 76 -1.18 11.71 -8.08
N LEU A 77 -2.49 11.65 -7.93
CA LEU A 77 -3.16 11.90 -6.66
C LEU A 77 -4.09 10.75 -6.30
N LEU A 78 -3.88 10.17 -5.12
CA LEU A 78 -4.76 9.21 -4.49
C LEU A 78 -5.71 9.92 -3.53
N PHE A 79 -7.01 9.77 -3.74
CA PHE A 79 -8.02 10.07 -2.73
C PHE A 79 -8.39 8.81 -1.96
N THR A 80 -8.30 8.91 -0.64
CA THR A 80 -8.56 7.83 0.31
C THR A 80 -9.11 8.38 1.62
N GLY A 81 -9.08 7.59 2.67
CA GLY A 81 -9.51 7.95 4.03
C GLY A 81 -10.27 6.81 4.70
N GLY A 82 -11.33 7.12 5.44
CA GLY A 82 -12.30 6.12 5.86
C GLY A 82 -13.12 5.64 4.66
N GLU A 83 -14.06 6.47 4.21
CA GLU A 83 -14.78 6.26 2.95
C GLU A 83 -14.97 7.59 2.24
N ILE A 84 -14.41 7.73 1.05
CA ILE A 84 -14.40 9.02 0.32
C ILE A 84 -15.81 9.54 0.03
N PHE A 85 -16.75 8.66 -0.30
CA PHE A 85 -18.15 9.02 -0.56
C PHE A 85 -18.99 9.29 0.70
N ALA A 86 -18.40 9.14 1.91
CA ALA A 86 -19.02 9.60 3.14
C ALA A 86 -19.04 11.14 3.25
N ARG A 87 -18.19 11.79 2.49
CA ARG A 87 -18.11 13.23 2.38
C ARG A 87 -19.01 13.74 1.27
N LYS A 88 -19.98 14.62 1.60
CA LYS A 88 -21.05 15.03 0.67
C LYS A 88 -20.53 15.83 -0.54
N ASP A 89 -19.50 16.65 -0.34
CA ASP A 89 -18.85 17.51 -1.33
C ASP A 89 -17.64 16.83 -2.01
N PHE A 90 -17.46 15.52 -1.81
CA PHE A 90 -16.31 14.82 -2.39
C PHE A 90 -16.27 14.90 -3.92
N LEU A 91 -17.42 14.78 -4.59
CA LEU A 91 -17.46 14.85 -6.05
C LEU A 91 -17.07 16.22 -6.59
N ASP A 92 -17.34 17.29 -5.84
CA ASP A 92 -16.91 18.64 -6.21
C ASP A 92 -15.39 18.80 -6.05
N ILE A 93 -14.81 18.28 -4.94
CA ILE A 93 -13.36 18.22 -4.73
C ILE A 93 -12.69 17.39 -5.84
N TYR A 94 -13.26 16.25 -6.17
CA TYR A 94 -12.77 15.35 -7.20
C TYR A 94 -12.76 15.99 -8.59
N SER A 95 -13.86 16.62 -9.01
CA SER A 95 -13.92 17.29 -10.31
C SER A 95 -13.00 18.50 -10.38
N TYR A 96 -12.83 19.24 -9.29
CA TYR A 96 -11.83 20.30 -9.21
C TYR A 96 -10.40 19.76 -9.45
N ALA A 97 -10.04 18.66 -8.78
CA ALA A 97 -8.74 18.00 -9.00
C ALA A 97 -8.57 17.51 -10.45
N LYS A 98 -9.65 16.99 -11.08
CA LYS A 98 -9.64 16.62 -12.51
C LYS A 98 -9.38 17.82 -13.42
N GLN A 99 -10.01 18.97 -13.14
CA GLN A 99 -9.81 20.21 -13.90
C GLN A 99 -8.38 20.75 -13.79
N LYS A 100 -7.67 20.44 -12.70
CA LYS A 100 -6.23 20.74 -12.54
C LYS A 100 -5.32 19.82 -13.34
N GLY A 101 -5.85 18.80 -14.03
CA GLY A 101 -5.07 17.87 -14.84
C GLY A 101 -4.44 16.71 -14.07
N LEU A 102 -4.79 16.52 -12.81
CA LEU A 102 -4.27 15.44 -11.98
C LEU A 102 -4.77 14.06 -12.46
N ILE A 103 -3.89 13.07 -12.41
CA ILE A 103 -4.22 11.65 -12.64
C ILE A 103 -4.74 11.08 -11.32
N LEU A 104 -6.05 10.83 -11.24
CA LEU A 104 -6.72 10.50 -9.99
C LEU A 104 -6.95 9.01 -9.81
N ILE A 105 -6.59 8.52 -8.62
CA ILE A 105 -6.86 7.17 -8.13
C ILE A 105 -7.82 7.29 -6.95
N LEU A 106 -8.83 6.42 -6.89
CA LEU A 106 -9.83 6.41 -5.83
C LEU A 106 -9.76 5.09 -5.05
N PHE A 107 -9.60 5.17 -3.73
CA PHE A 107 -9.78 4.03 -2.84
C PHE A 107 -11.11 4.17 -2.11
N THR A 108 -11.94 3.13 -2.21
CA THR A 108 -13.27 3.07 -1.60
C THR A 108 -13.59 1.66 -1.13
N ASN A 109 -14.49 1.53 -0.18
CA ASN A 109 -15.06 0.23 0.20
C ASN A 109 -16.26 -0.17 -0.69
N GLY A 110 -16.69 0.69 -1.60
CA GLY A 110 -17.75 0.43 -2.57
C GLY A 110 -19.18 0.51 -2.02
N THR A 111 -19.37 0.59 -0.70
CA THR A 111 -20.71 0.45 -0.09
C THR A 111 -21.61 1.66 -0.24
N LEU A 112 -21.06 2.82 -0.56
CA LEU A 112 -21.80 4.07 -0.79
C LEU A 112 -21.95 4.44 -2.27
N ILE A 113 -21.48 3.60 -3.18
CA ILE A 113 -21.60 3.83 -4.62
C ILE A 113 -23.07 3.67 -5.04
N THR A 114 -23.64 4.76 -5.56
CA THR A 114 -24.98 4.83 -6.12
C THR A 114 -24.94 4.93 -7.64
N PRO A 115 -26.05 4.69 -8.36
CA PRO A 115 -26.11 4.96 -9.80
C PRO A 115 -25.65 6.38 -10.15
N LYS A 116 -26.07 7.40 -9.37
CA LYS A 116 -25.68 8.80 -9.57
C LYS A 116 -24.16 9.00 -9.46
N ILE A 117 -23.51 8.41 -8.45
CA ILE A 117 -22.04 8.47 -8.30
C ILE A 117 -21.34 7.77 -9.46
N ALA A 118 -21.83 6.59 -9.84
CA ALA A 118 -21.23 5.83 -10.93
C ALA A 118 -21.39 6.57 -12.29
N ASP A 119 -22.54 7.20 -12.55
CA ASP A 119 -22.78 8.04 -13.74
C ASP A 119 -21.84 9.25 -13.75
N TYR A 120 -21.68 9.92 -12.61
CA TYR A 120 -20.75 11.03 -12.47
C TYR A 120 -19.29 10.64 -12.78
N LEU A 121 -18.87 9.44 -12.31
CA LEU A 121 -17.54 8.92 -12.59
C LEU A 121 -17.35 8.49 -14.07
N VAL A 122 -18.41 8.29 -14.85
CA VAL A 122 -18.31 8.12 -16.32
C VAL A 122 -17.96 9.44 -16.97
N GLU A 123 -18.62 10.52 -16.57
CA GLU A 123 -18.35 11.87 -17.09
C GLU A 123 -16.94 12.35 -16.70
N TRP A 124 -16.59 12.17 -15.43
CA TRP A 124 -15.30 12.54 -14.86
C TRP A 124 -14.45 11.29 -14.60
N ARG A 125 -14.02 10.60 -15.65
CA ARG A 125 -13.41 9.28 -15.54
C ARG A 125 -12.09 9.31 -14.75
N PRO A 126 -11.95 8.54 -13.63
CA PRO A 126 -10.69 8.39 -12.91
C PRO A 126 -9.70 7.53 -13.71
N PHE A 127 -8.43 7.59 -13.33
CA PHE A 127 -7.42 6.69 -13.85
C PHE A 127 -7.64 5.24 -13.34
N ASN A 128 -7.96 5.11 -12.05
CA ASN A 128 -8.24 3.82 -11.43
C ASN A 128 -9.18 3.97 -10.22
N ILE A 129 -10.01 2.96 -9.99
CA ILE A 129 -10.81 2.79 -8.77
C ILE A 129 -10.39 1.46 -8.15
N GLU A 130 -10.05 1.45 -6.86
CA GLU A 130 -9.76 0.23 -6.13
C GLU A 130 -10.79 0.03 -5.03
N ILE A 131 -11.55 -1.07 -5.13
CA ILE A 131 -12.48 -1.49 -4.09
C ILE A 131 -11.84 -2.59 -3.25
N THR A 132 -11.94 -2.44 -1.92
CA THR A 132 -11.52 -3.50 -1.01
C THR A 132 -12.67 -4.49 -0.79
N LEU A 133 -12.46 -5.74 -1.24
CA LEU A 133 -13.36 -6.87 -1.00
C LEU A 133 -12.85 -7.63 0.23
N TYR A 134 -13.60 -7.64 1.32
CA TYR A 134 -13.13 -8.16 2.61
C TYR A 134 -13.43 -9.64 2.85
N GLY A 135 -14.25 -10.27 2.02
CA GLY A 135 -14.61 -11.68 2.04
C GLY A 135 -15.32 -12.08 0.76
N ARG A 136 -15.25 -13.38 0.42
CA ARG A 136 -16.02 -13.95 -0.69
C ARG A 136 -17.45 -14.28 -0.28
N THR A 137 -17.62 -14.62 0.99
CA THR A 137 -18.93 -14.88 1.59
C THR A 137 -19.44 -13.67 2.38
N ARG A 138 -20.76 -13.59 2.54
CA ARG A 138 -21.38 -12.56 3.37
C ARG A 138 -20.89 -12.63 4.80
N GLU A 139 -20.81 -13.85 5.34
CA GLU A 139 -20.42 -14.12 6.71
C GLU A 139 -19.03 -13.55 7.01
N THR A 140 -18.05 -13.91 6.20
CA THR A 140 -16.66 -13.42 6.34
C THR A 140 -16.57 -11.92 6.15
N TYR A 141 -17.23 -11.39 5.11
CA TYR A 141 -17.22 -9.95 4.81
C TYR A 141 -17.80 -9.13 5.95
N GLU A 142 -19.00 -9.50 6.44
CA GLU A 142 -19.73 -8.76 7.48
C GLU A 142 -19.10 -8.97 8.87
N GLN A 143 -18.51 -10.13 9.14
CA GLN A 143 -17.72 -10.35 10.35
C GLN A 143 -16.51 -9.40 10.38
N LEU A 144 -15.82 -9.23 9.26
CA LEU A 144 -14.64 -8.35 9.20
C LEU A 144 -15.01 -6.87 9.25
N THR A 145 -16.08 -6.48 8.55
CA THR A 145 -16.51 -5.07 8.46
C THR A 145 -17.38 -4.62 9.64
N GLY A 146 -17.88 -5.53 10.45
CA GLY A 146 -18.73 -5.26 11.61
C GLY A 146 -20.15 -4.78 11.27
N ILE A 147 -20.54 -4.67 9.99
CA ILE A 147 -21.79 -4.02 9.56
C ILE A 147 -22.63 -4.96 8.69
N PRO A 148 -23.81 -5.42 9.19
CA PRO A 148 -24.74 -6.22 8.41
C PRO A 148 -25.21 -5.53 7.13
N GLY A 149 -25.37 -6.30 6.05
CA GLY A 149 -25.77 -5.81 4.72
C GLY A 149 -24.67 -5.05 3.98
N SER A 150 -23.44 -4.97 4.54
CA SER A 150 -22.33 -4.30 3.88
C SER A 150 -21.80 -5.08 2.66
N TYR A 151 -21.89 -6.41 2.70
CA TYR A 151 -21.52 -7.27 1.58
C TYR A 151 -22.32 -6.96 0.32
N ASP A 152 -23.65 -6.95 0.42
CA ASP A 152 -24.52 -6.65 -0.74
C ASP A 152 -24.30 -5.25 -1.27
N ARG A 153 -24.09 -4.28 -0.38
CA ARG A 153 -23.80 -2.90 -0.81
C ARG A 153 -22.50 -2.81 -1.58
N CYS A 154 -21.44 -3.52 -1.14
CA CYS A 154 -20.15 -3.57 -1.84
C CYS A 154 -20.32 -4.22 -3.23
N LEU A 155 -20.95 -5.40 -3.31
CA LEU A 155 -21.20 -6.08 -4.59
C LEU A 155 -22.03 -5.23 -5.55
N ASN A 156 -23.05 -4.51 -5.04
CA ASN A 156 -23.82 -3.60 -5.85
C ASN A 156 -22.95 -2.45 -6.37
N GLY A 157 -22.05 -1.89 -5.56
CA GLY A 157 -21.08 -0.88 -5.97
C GLY A 157 -20.16 -1.38 -7.09
N ILE A 158 -19.62 -2.59 -6.94
CA ILE A 158 -18.79 -3.25 -7.97
C ILE A 158 -19.59 -3.38 -9.27
N ARG A 159 -20.82 -3.92 -9.21
CA ARG A 159 -21.69 -4.09 -10.37
C ARG A 159 -21.96 -2.76 -11.08
N LEU A 160 -22.32 -1.72 -10.35
CA LEU A 160 -22.61 -0.39 -10.92
C LEU A 160 -21.42 0.21 -11.68
N LEU A 161 -20.20 0.02 -11.18
CA LEU A 161 -18.98 0.49 -11.84
C LEU A 161 -18.64 -0.36 -13.08
N MET A 162 -18.81 -1.69 -13.00
CA MET A 162 -18.57 -2.60 -14.12
C MET A 162 -19.55 -2.38 -15.28
N GLU A 163 -20.86 -2.19 -15.00
CA GLU A 163 -21.88 -1.88 -16.01
C GLU A 163 -21.51 -0.63 -16.82
N ARG A 164 -20.77 0.29 -16.20
CA ARG A 164 -20.28 1.53 -16.82
C ARG A 164 -18.87 1.44 -17.37
N ARG A 165 -18.27 0.25 -17.35
CA ARG A 165 -16.90 -0.01 -17.81
C ARG A 165 -15.87 0.96 -17.21
N LEU A 166 -16.03 1.32 -15.94
CA LEU A 166 -15.06 2.14 -15.22
C LEU A 166 -13.79 1.33 -14.90
N PRO A 167 -12.62 1.97 -14.77
CA PRO A 167 -11.34 1.29 -14.51
C PRO A 167 -11.30 0.80 -13.06
N LEU A 168 -11.79 -0.41 -12.84
CA LEU A 168 -11.96 -1.03 -11.53
C LEU A 168 -10.95 -2.12 -11.30
N LYS A 169 -10.36 -2.14 -10.10
CA LYS A 169 -9.55 -3.24 -9.55
C LYS A 169 -10.11 -3.62 -8.19
N LEU A 170 -9.99 -4.90 -7.84
CA LEU A 170 -10.32 -5.37 -6.51
C LEU A 170 -9.05 -5.64 -5.71
N LYS A 171 -9.13 -5.39 -4.41
CA LYS A 171 -8.06 -5.72 -3.48
C LYS A 171 -8.61 -6.25 -2.17
N THR A 172 -7.76 -6.90 -1.38
CA THR A 172 -8.07 -7.24 0.01
C THR A 172 -6.87 -7.07 0.91
N VAL A 173 -7.13 -7.03 2.20
CA VAL A 173 -6.13 -7.16 3.26
C VAL A 173 -6.35 -8.51 3.94
N GLY A 174 -5.32 -9.36 3.94
CA GLY A 174 -5.35 -10.66 4.56
C GLY A 174 -5.26 -10.54 6.09
N VAL A 175 -6.27 -11.05 6.78
CA VAL A 175 -6.34 -11.11 8.24
C VAL A 175 -6.87 -12.48 8.68
N THR A 176 -6.79 -12.79 9.98
CA THR A 176 -7.24 -14.09 10.50
C THR A 176 -8.68 -14.44 10.14
N ILE A 177 -9.54 -13.43 9.97
CA ILE A 177 -10.95 -13.59 9.64
C ILE A 177 -11.17 -14.09 8.21
N ASN A 178 -10.37 -13.61 7.24
CA ASN A 178 -10.60 -13.85 5.81
C ASN A 178 -9.50 -14.63 5.09
N LYS A 179 -8.42 -15.04 5.76
CA LYS A 179 -7.29 -15.71 5.11
C LYS A 179 -7.69 -16.94 4.28
N HIS A 180 -8.72 -17.66 4.74
CA HIS A 180 -9.22 -18.87 4.10
C HIS A 180 -9.99 -18.60 2.80
N GLU A 181 -10.41 -17.37 2.55
CA GLU A 181 -11.14 -16.96 1.34
C GLU A 181 -10.31 -16.13 0.36
N ILE A 182 -9.01 -15.85 0.62
CA ILE A 182 -8.19 -14.97 -0.24
C ILE A 182 -8.16 -15.47 -1.68
N TRP A 183 -7.96 -16.77 -1.88
CA TRP A 183 -7.91 -17.37 -3.22
C TRP A 183 -9.29 -17.46 -3.88
N ASP A 184 -10.36 -17.58 -3.09
CA ASP A 184 -11.74 -17.53 -3.59
C ASP A 184 -12.09 -16.12 -4.03
N MET A 185 -11.64 -15.09 -3.31
CA MET A 185 -11.77 -13.69 -3.74
C MET A 185 -11.00 -13.41 -5.00
N GLN A 186 -9.78 -13.97 -5.15
CA GLN A 186 -9.01 -13.84 -6.38
C GLN A 186 -9.72 -14.48 -7.56
N ARG A 187 -10.20 -15.74 -7.44
CA ARG A 187 -10.96 -16.39 -8.51
C ARG A 187 -12.21 -15.61 -8.89
N PHE A 188 -12.95 -15.15 -7.91
CA PHE A 188 -14.11 -14.30 -8.15
C PHE A 188 -13.77 -13.04 -8.94
N ALA A 189 -12.72 -12.33 -8.57
CA ALA A 189 -12.30 -11.12 -9.25
C ALA A 189 -11.79 -11.40 -10.67
N GLU A 190 -10.86 -12.34 -10.82
CA GLU A 190 -10.15 -12.58 -12.08
C GLU A 190 -10.96 -13.44 -13.07
N GLU A 191 -11.61 -14.53 -12.60
CA GLU A 191 -12.29 -15.48 -13.49
C GLU A 191 -13.77 -15.13 -13.69
N GLU A 192 -14.48 -14.67 -12.64
CA GLU A 192 -15.92 -14.36 -12.76
C GLU A 192 -16.16 -12.92 -13.24
N LEU A 193 -15.35 -11.95 -12.76
CA LEU A 193 -15.54 -10.54 -13.07
C LEU A 193 -14.56 -9.98 -14.13
N GLY A 194 -13.46 -10.69 -14.41
CA GLY A 194 -12.42 -10.21 -15.34
C GLY A 194 -11.65 -8.98 -14.82
N LEU A 195 -11.56 -8.81 -13.49
CA LEU A 195 -10.90 -7.70 -12.83
C LEU A 195 -9.56 -8.13 -12.26
N GLU A 196 -8.59 -7.22 -12.25
CA GLU A 196 -7.33 -7.43 -11.54
C GLU A 196 -7.58 -7.51 -10.03
N PHE A 197 -6.94 -8.48 -9.36
CA PHE A 197 -6.98 -8.65 -7.92
C PHE A 197 -5.60 -8.61 -7.30
N LYS A 198 -5.49 -7.95 -6.14
CA LYS A 198 -4.28 -7.95 -5.32
C LYS A 198 -4.62 -8.09 -3.84
N PHE A 199 -3.70 -8.66 -3.06
CA PHE A 199 -3.83 -8.65 -1.61
C PHE A 199 -2.52 -8.29 -0.91
N ASP A 200 -2.67 -7.70 0.26
CA ASP A 200 -1.59 -7.48 1.22
C ASP A 200 -1.90 -8.25 2.50
N SER A 201 -0.91 -8.92 3.07
CA SER A 201 -1.02 -9.67 4.32
C SER A 201 -0.44 -8.94 5.53
N MET A 202 0.01 -7.70 5.33
CA MET A 202 0.57 -6.88 6.41
C MET A 202 -0.42 -5.81 6.85
N ILE A 203 -0.65 -5.71 8.17
CA ILE A 203 -1.47 -4.66 8.78
C ILE A 203 -0.69 -3.91 9.85
N ASN A 204 -1.12 -2.69 10.13
CA ASN A 204 -0.50 -1.79 11.08
C ASN A 204 -1.41 -1.57 12.29
N ALA A 205 -0.84 -1.12 13.40
CA ALA A 205 -1.61 -0.55 14.50
C ALA A 205 -2.35 0.73 14.04
N ARG A 206 -3.28 1.22 14.84
CA ARG A 206 -4.01 2.46 14.50
C ARG A 206 -3.10 3.68 14.59
N ILE A 207 -3.49 4.72 13.88
CA ILE A 207 -2.76 6.03 13.89
C ILE A 207 -2.75 6.71 15.26
N ASP A 208 -3.62 6.32 16.18
CA ASP A 208 -3.62 6.72 17.59
C ASP A 208 -2.73 5.81 18.46
N CYS A 209 -1.93 4.93 17.85
CA CYS A 209 -1.07 3.93 18.48
C CYS A 209 -1.84 2.83 19.23
N SER A 210 -3.17 2.75 19.14
CA SER A 210 -3.91 1.61 19.71
C SER A 210 -3.69 0.33 18.90
N GLN A 211 -3.60 -0.80 19.60
CA GLN A 211 -3.19 -2.08 19.05
C GLN A 211 -4.38 -2.95 18.56
N SER A 212 -5.59 -2.41 18.56
CA SER A 212 -6.81 -3.16 18.23
C SER A 212 -6.77 -3.88 16.88
N PRO A 213 -6.23 -3.30 15.77
CA PRO A 213 -6.12 -4.01 14.50
C PRO A 213 -5.23 -5.25 14.57
N LEU A 214 -4.24 -5.25 15.46
CA LEU A 214 -3.27 -6.36 15.56
C LEU A 214 -3.89 -7.64 16.12
N THR A 215 -5.07 -7.57 16.72
CA THR A 215 -5.82 -8.75 17.20
C THR A 215 -6.26 -9.68 16.07
N VAL A 216 -6.36 -9.16 14.84
CA VAL A 216 -6.70 -9.93 13.65
C VAL A 216 -5.52 -10.05 12.67
N ARG A 217 -4.30 -9.67 13.09
CA ARG A 217 -3.08 -9.84 12.30
C ARG A 217 -2.81 -11.33 12.07
N LEU A 218 -2.45 -11.68 10.84
CA LEU A 218 -1.99 -13.03 10.51
C LEU A 218 -0.71 -13.38 11.28
N THR A 219 -0.51 -14.65 11.58
CA THR A 219 0.77 -15.11 12.11
C THR A 219 1.86 -15.03 11.03
N PRO A 220 3.14 -14.99 11.40
CA PRO A 220 4.24 -15.09 10.43
C PRO A 220 4.13 -16.32 9.53
N GLU A 221 3.69 -17.45 10.08
CA GLU A 221 3.46 -18.69 9.36
C GLU A 221 2.34 -18.56 8.33
N ASP A 222 1.19 -17.97 8.70
CA ASP A 222 0.07 -17.71 7.78
C ASP A 222 0.51 -16.85 6.59
N ILE A 223 1.30 -15.81 6.84
CA ILE A 223 1.79 -14.89 5.80
C ILE A 223 2.71 -15.61 4.83
N VAL A 224 3.67 -16.39 5.34
CA VAL A 224 4.62 -17.12 4.50
C VAL A 224 3.92 -18.26 3.76
N GLU A 225 2.93 -18.93 4.37
CA GLU A 225 2.10 -19.92 3.71
C GLU A 225 1.37 -19.33 2.50
N LEU A 226 0.74 -18.16 2.64
CA LEU A 226 0.10 -17.43 1.54
C LEU A 226 1.10 -17.05 0.44
N ASP A 227 2.31 -16.64 0.80
CA ASP A 227 3.36 -16.34 -0.18
C ASP A 227 3.75 -17.60 -0.99
N LEU A 228 3.86 -18.77 -0.32
CA LEU A 228 4.24 -20.02 -0.97
C LEU A 228 3.20 -20.58 -1.93
N GLN A 229 1.93 -20.25 -1.71
CA GLN A 229 0.82 -20.68 -2.58
C GLN A 229 0.78 -19.90 -3.90
N ASP A 230 1.55 -18.82 -4.04
CA ASP A 230 1.63 -18.02 -5.24
C ASP A 230 3.06 -17.97 -5.80
N PRO A 231 3.35 -18.67 -6.90
CA PRO A 231 4.67 -18.69 -7.52
C PRO A 231 5.21 -17.31 -7.90
N GLU A 232 4.34 -16.38 -8.34
CA GLU A 232 4.75 -15.02 -8.70
C GLU A 232 5.25 -14.25 -7.47
N ARG A 233 4.62 -14.47 -6.30
CA ARG A 233 5.07 -13.89 -5.02
C ARG A 233 6.42 -14.49 -4.59
N VAL A 234 6.58 -15.81 -4.72
CA VAL A 234 7.85 -16.47 -4.42
C VAL A 234 8.98 -15.92 -5.28
N ASP A 235 8.77 -15.79 -6.59
CA ASP A 235 9.78 -15.24 -7.51
C ASP A 235 10.04 -13.76 -7.24
N GLY A 236 9.02 -13.00 -6.90
CA GLY A 236 9.14 -11.62 -6.44
C GLY A 236 10.04 -11.48 -5.21
N TRP A 237 9.84 -12.31 -4.17
CA TRP A 237 10.67 -12.30 -2.96
C TRP A 237 12.11 -12.70 -3.24
N ARG A 238 12.34 -13.72 -4.07
CA ARG A 238 13.69 -14.11 -4.51
C ARG A 238 14.39 -12.99 -5.27
N SER A 239 13.67 -12.31 -6.14
CA SER A 239 14.19 -11.16 -6.90
C SER A 239 14.56 -9.99 -5.99
N LEU A 240 13.70 -9.65 -5.04
CA LEU A 240 13.97 -8.60 -4.04
C LEU A 240 15.21 -8.92 -3.21
N TYR A 241 15.37 -10.18 -2.77
CA TYR A 241 16.57 -10.61 -2.06
C TYR A 241 17.84 -10.43 -2.90
N LYS A 242 17.84 -10.91 -4.15
CA LYS A 242 19.00 -10.79 -5.07
C LYS A 242 19.39 -9.33 -5.30
N ASN A 243 18.41 -8.48 -5.60
CA ASN A 243 18.65 -7.07 -5.87
C ASN A 243 19.24 -6.35 -4.67
N THR A 244 18.86 -6.73 -3.47
CA THR A 244 19.36 -6.10 -2.23
C THR A 244 20.72 -6.65 -1.85
N SER A 245 20.95 -7.96 -1.94
CA SER A 245 22.24 -8.59 -1.60
C SER A 245 23.35 -8.22 -2.60
N CYS A 246 23.02 -7.94 -3.86
CA CYS A 246 23.98 -7.42 -4.83
C CYS A 246 24.30 -5.93 -4.60
N ALA A 247 23.43 -5.19 -3.92
CA ALA A 247 23.62 -3.77 -3.61
C ALA A 247 24.44 -3.53 -2.33
N VAL A 248 24.85 -4.56 -1.61
CA VAL A 248 25.64 -4.48 -0.38
C VAL A 248 27.12 -4.78 -0.66
N PRO A 249 27.84 -3.85 -1.27
CA PRO A 249 29.15 -3.53 -0.79
C PRO A 249 29.19 -2.05 -0.47
N SER A 250 29.58 -1.72 0.73
CA SER A 250 30.04 -0.38 1.13
C SER A 250 29.13 0.82 0.81
N ALA A 251 27.89 0.67 0.41
CA ALA A 251 26.97 1.77 0.47
C ALA A 251 26.96 2.24 1.92
N LYS A 252 27.44 3.45 2.19
CA LYS A 252 27.30 4.13 3.47
C LYS A 252 25.87 3.89 3.90
N GLN A 253 25.67 3.05 4.92
CA GLN A 253 24.33 2.74 5.43
C GLN A 253 23.67 4.07 5.67
N SER A 254 22.48 4.29 5.13
CA SER A 254 21.82 5.57 5.29
C SER A 254 21.74 5.86 6.79
N GLU A 255 22.30 6.98 7.21
CA GLU A 255 22.21 7.46 8.58
C GLU A 255 20.83 8.04 8.88
N GLN A 256 19.96 8.12 7.87
CA GLN A 256 18.65 8.71 7.99
C GLN A 256 17.64 7.71 8.53
N VAL A 257 16.69 8.21 9.34
CA VAL A 257 15.56 7.42 9.84
C VAL A 257 14.68 6.95 8.68
N TYR A 258 14.32 7.86 7.78
CA TYR A 258 13.43 7.55 6.64
C TYR A 258 14.24 7.36 5.36
N ILE A 259 14.14 6.18 4.73
CA ILE A 259 14.83 5.83 3.48
C ILE A 259 13.87 5.62 2.29
N CYS A 260 12.54 5.76 2.51
CA CYS A 260 11.52 5.60 1.49
C CYS A 260 11.36 6.84 0.59
N GLY A 261 10.41 6.80 -0.36
CA GLY A 261 10.06 7.92 -1.26
C GLY A 261 9.34 9.10 -0.60
N GLY A 262 8.83 8.92 0.63
CA GLY A 262 8.14 9.97 1.36
C GLY A 262 9.01 11.20 1.58
N GLY A 263 8.53 12.40 1.27
CA GLY A 263 9.29 13.65 1.31
C GLY A 263 10.38 13.80 0.23
N ILE A 264 10.47 12.83 -0.72
CA ILE A 264 11.33 12.92 -1.93
C ILE A 264 10.47 13.05 -3.17
N SER A 265 9.51 12.16 -3.35
CA SER A 265 8.60 12.11 -4.50
C SER A 265 7.15 11.93 -4.11
N SER A 266 6.87 11.71 -2.83
CA SER A 266 5.51 11.51 -2.32
C SER A 266 5.27 12.23 -0.99
N PHE A 267 4.00 12.54 -0.72
CA PHE A 267 3.51 13.15 0.50
C PHE A 267 2.13 12.61 0.85
N ALA A 268 1.70 12.82 2.08
CA ALA A 268 0.34 12.58 2.53
C ALA A 268 -0.25 13.81 3.22
N VAL A 269 -1.55 14.00 3.07
CA VAL A 269 -2.33 15.02 3.79
C VAL A 269 -3.52 14.34 4.43
N ASP A 270 -3.68 14.54 5.72
CA ASP A 270 -4.80 14.01 6.49
C ASP A 270 -6.05 14.89 6.36
N PRO A 271 -7.25 14.43 6.81
CA PRO A 271 -8.47 15.22 6.68
C PRO A 271 -8.44 16.57 7.39
N GLU A 272 -7.56 16.75 8.36
CA GLU A 272 -7.42 17.99 9.13
C GLU A 272 -6.40 18.98 8.51
N GLY A 273 -5.83 18.61 7.33
CA GLY A 273 -4.84 19.44 6.63
C GLY A 273 -3.43 19.29 7.15
N LYS A 274 -3.14 18.23 7.90
CA LYS A 274 -1.78 17.94 8.36
C LYS A 274 -1.03 17.17 7.28
N MET A 275 0.03 17.78 6.75
CA MET A 275 0.94 17.14 5.81
C MET A 275 1.99 16.33 6.55
N SER A 276 2.25 15.12 6.08
CA SER A 276 3.24 14.21 6.63
C SER A 276 4.01 13.48 5.52
N ILE A 277 5.02 12.71 5.91
CA ILE A 277 5.84 11.90 5.00
C ILE A 277 5.03 10.73 4.39
N CYS A 278 4.06 10.19 5.14
CA CYS A 278 3.12 9.17 4.67
C CYS A 278 1.90 9.07 5.60
N VAL A 279 0.84 8.40 5.15
CA VAL A 279 -0.44 8.25 5.89
C VAL A 279 -0.31 7.52 7.25
N LEU A 280 0.78 6.80 7.49
CA LEU A 280 1.01 6.07 8.74
C LEU A 280 1.89 6.84 9.72
N SER A 281 2.62 7.88 9.29
CA SER A 281 3.54 8.64 10.14
C SER A 281 2.90 9.95 10.55
N HIS A 282 2.46 10.04 11.81
CA HIS A 282 1.75 11.19 12.35
C HIS A 282 2.55 12.00 13.37
N ARG A 283 3.77 11.57 13.71
CA ARG A 283 4.61 12.26 14.68
C ARG A 283 5.08 13.63 14.19
N ASP A 284 5.43 13.69 12.91
CA ASP A 284 5.93 14.90 12.27
C ASP A 284 4.90 15.38 11.24
N THR A 285 4.15 16.41 11.59
CA THR A 285 3.11 16.97 10.71
C THR A 285 3.27 18.46 10.54
N TYR A 286 2.93 18.97 9.36
CA TYR A 286 2.90 20.39 9.02
C TYR A 286 1.47 20.83 8.75
N ASP A 287 1.03 21.93 9.37
CA ASP A 287 -0.34 22.43 9.24
C ASP A 287 -0.52 23.28 7.98
N LEU A 288 -1.18 22.71 6.99
CA LEU A 288 -1.50 23.39 5.71
C LEU A 288 -2.61 24.44 5.84
N ARG A 289 -3.32 24.52 6.96
CA ARG A 289 -4.27 25.62 7.19
C ARG A 289 -3.58 26.95 7.46
N THR A 290 -2.42 26.88 8.11
CA THR A 290 -1.66 28.08 8.53
C THR A 290 -0.45 28.34 7.65
N GLY A 291 0.03 27.33 6.91
CA GLY A 291 1.18 27.43 6.02
C GLY A 291 0.88 26.98 4.59
N SER A 292 1.83 27.17 3.69
CA SER A 292 1.73 26.74 2.29
C SER A 292 2.26 25.33 2.09
N PHE A 293 1.76 24.65 1.05
CA PHE A 293 2.31 23.35 0.64
C PHE A 293 3.81 23.45 0.29
N ARG A 294 4.22 24.51 -0.38
CA ARG A 294 5.63 24.73 -0.73
C ARG A 294 6.53 24.79 0.51
N GLU A 295 6.16 25.53 1.52
CA GLU A 295 6.93 25.60 2.77
C GLU A 295 6.99 24.24 3.47
N GLY A 296 5.83 23.55 3.54
CA GLY A 296 5.77 22.19 4.08
C GLY A 296 6.64 21.21 3.34
N TRP A 297 6.66 21.26 2.00
CA TRP A 297 7.48 20.39 1.16
C TRP A 297 8.98 20.73 1.24
N GLU A 298 9.32 21.98 0.96
CA GLU A 298 10.73 22.40 0.82
C GLU A 298 11.47 22.49 2.14
N SER A 299 10.79 22.96 3.20
CA SER A 299 11.41 23.22 4.50
C SER A 299 11.10 22.14 5.52
N PHE A 300 9.81 21.85 5.76
CA PHE A 300 9.43 20.94 6.83
C PHE A 300 9.77 19.48 6.50
N LEU A 301 9.28 18.92 5.39
CA LEU A 301 9.58 17.54 5.02
C LEU A 301 11.07 17.31 4.71
N SER A 302 11.81 18.33 4.27
CA SER A 302 13.28 18.28 4.20
C SER A 302 13.89 17.96 5.56
N LYS A 303 13.52 18.70 6.59
CA LYS A 303 14.02 18.48 7.97
C LYS A 303 13.63 17.09 8.50
N VAL A 304 12.42 16.64 8.19
CA VAL A 304 12.00 15.27 8.55
C VAL A 304 12.91 14.23 7.88
N ARG A 305 13.24 14.43 6.60
CA ARG A 305 14.15 13.55 5.84
C ARG A 305 15.59 13.57 6.34
N GLU A 306 16.04 14.68 6.88
CA GLU A 306 17.40 14.86 7.41
C GLU A 306 17.58 14.24 8.81
N LYS A 307 16.50 13.78 9.45
CA LYS A 307 16.58 13.10 10.74
C LYS A 307 17.51 11.89 10.65
N LYS A 308 18.52 11.90 11.50
CA LYS A 308 19.47 10.79 11.61
C LYS A 308 19.05 9.82 12.70
N VAL A 309 19.39 8.56 12.51
CA VAL A 309 19.23 7.54 13.55
C VAL A 309 20.08 7.92 14.77
N THR A 310 19.53 7.76 15.94
CA THR A 310 20.18 8.11 17.22
C THR A 310 20.89 6.91 17.85
N ARG A 311 20.52 5.68 17.42
CA ARG A 311 21.08 4.43 17.93
C ARG A 311 21.32 3.39 16.81
N VAL A 312 22.21 2.46 17.07
CA VAL A 312 22.44 1.33 16.18
C VAL A 312 21.45 0.22 16.55
N THR A 313 20.54 -0.11 15.63
CA THR A 313 19.60 -1.23 15.79
C THR A 313 20.05 -2.43 14.96
N LYS A 314 19.50 -3.62 15.27
CA LYS A 314 19.71 -4.85 14.47
C LYS A 314 19.37 -4.66 12.98
N CYS A 315 18.45 -3.77 12.66
CA CYS A 315 18.07 -3.47 11.27
C CYS A 315 19.19 -2.86 10.44
N ARG A 316 20.18 -2.18 11.09
CA ARG A 316 21.22 -1.46 10.36
C ARG A 316 22.11 -2.38 9.53
N ALA A 317 22.47 -3.54 10.08
CA ALA A 317 23.32 -4.54 9.43
C ALA A 317 22.53 -5.70 8.80
N CYS A 318 21.20 -5.63 8.77
CA CYS A 318 20.36 -6.73 8.29
C CYS A 318 20.45 -6.89 6.78
N ALA A 319 20.92 -8.05 6.32
CA ALA A 319 21.00 -8.39 4.91
C ALA A 319 19.60 -8.63 4.26
N LEU A 320 18.56 -8.82 5.08
CA LEU A 320 17.20 -9.09 4.63
C LEU A 320 16.35 -7.83 4.43
N LYS A 321 16.93 -6.63 4.56
CA LYS A 321 16.18 -5.35 4.45
C LYS A 321 15.31 -5.25 3.20
N GLY A 322 15.77 -5.75 2.06
CA GLY A 322 15.01 -5.68 0.81
C GLY A 322 13.74 -6.53 0.79
N MET A 323 13.68 -7.54 1.65
CA MET A 323 12.50 -8.39 1.83
C MET A 323 11.65 -7.97 3.04
N CYS A 324 12.13 -7.00 3.83
CA CYS A 324 11.50 -6.59 5.07
C CYS A 324 10.57 -5.40 4.85
N THR A 325 9.34 -5.50 5.35
CA THR A 325 8.36 -4.42 5.30
C THR A 325 8.42 -3.48 6.51
N MET A 326 9.38 -3.71 7.43
CA MET A 326 9.60 -2.81 8.56
C MET A 326 9.96 -1.40 8.09
N CYS A 327 9.24 -0.40 8.56
CA CYS A 327 9.53 1.00 8.35
C CYS A 327 9.39 1.80 9.66
N PRO A 328 9.92 3.03 9.73
CA PRO A 328 9.82 3.86 10.94
C PRO A 328 8.38 4.09 11.43
N ALA A 329 7.41 4.21 10.52
CA ALA A 329 6.01 4.36 10.91
C ALA A 329 5.47 3.15 11.68
N ASN A 330 5.93 1.92 11.36
CA ASN A 330 5.53 0.73 12.12
C ASN A 330 6.07 0.77 13.56
N GLY A 331 7.33 1.20 13.74
CA GLY A 331 7.91 1.39 15.07
C GLY A 331 7.18 2.49 15.86
N GLU A 332 6.86 3.60 15.19
CA GLU A 332 6.06 4.69 15.77
C GLU A 332 4.69 4.19 16.26
N LEU A 333 3.96 3.44 15.44
CA LEU A 333 2.60 3.00 15.75
C LEU A 333 2.56 1.86 16.80
N GLU A 334 3.54 0.95 16.80
CA GLU A 334 3.53 -0.20 17.70
C GLU A 334 4.31 0.03 19.01
N HIS A 335 5.32 0.92 18.99
CA HIS A 335 6.20 1.17 20.14
C HIS A 335 6.32 2.65 20.55
N GLY A 336 5.70 3.56 19.79
CA GLY A 336 5.84 5.00 20.01
C GLY A 336 7.22 5.56 19.61
N ASP A 337 8.06 4.76 18.94
CA ASP A 337 9.42 5.11 18.55
C ASP A 337 9.73 4.65 17.12
N PRO A 338 9.99 5.57 16.17
CA PRO A 338 10.28 5.23 14.78
C PRO A 338 11.57 4.45 14.57
N GLU A 339 12.47 4.42 15.56
CA GLU A 339 13.72 3.66 15.49
C GLU A 339 13.61 2.26 16.13
N GLU A 340 12.50 1.94 16.82
CA GLU A 340 12.31 0.64 17.43
C GLU A 340 11.85 -0.41 16.40
N PRO A 341 12.63 -1.48 16.20
CA PRO A 341 12.24 -2.55 15.29
C PRO A 341 11.07 -3.36 15.84
N VAL A 342 10.04 -3.55 15.03
CA VAL A 342 8.93 -4.45 15.37
C VAL A 342 9.32 -5.89 15.06
N ASP A 343 9.43 -6.72 16.06
CA ASP A 343 9.89 -8.13 15.95
C ASP A 343 9.01 -8.97 15.04
N PHE A 344 7.74 -8.66 14.93
CA PHE A 344 6.82 -9.31 14.01
C PHE A 344 7.33 -9.29 12.56
N PHE A 345 7.75 -8.13 12.04
CA PHE A 345 8.28 -8.01 10.68
C PHE A 345 9.61 -8.75 10.52
N CYS A 346 10.45 -8.73 11.57
CA CYS A 346 11.68 -9.52 11.58
C CYS A 346 11.38 -11.02 11.48
N HIS A 347 10.41 -11.51 12.26
CA HIS A 347 9.99 -12.91 12.24
C HIS A 347 9.50 -13.35 10.85
N VAL A 348 8.53 -12.61 10.27
CA VAL A 348 8.04 -12.88 8.91
C VAL A 348 9.19 -12.94 7.90
N THR A 349 10.10 -11.97 7.96
CA THR A 349 11.20 -11.87 6.99
C THR A 349 12.19 -13.01 7.11
N HIS A 350 12.57 -13.41 8.34
CA HIS A 350 13.48 -14.52 8.57
C HIS A 350 12.82 -15.86 8.22
N LEU A 351 11.57 -16.06 8.60
CA LEU A 351 10.79 -17.23 8.24
C LEU A 351 10.71 -17.40 6.71
N ARG A 352 10.37 -16.32 5.99
CA ARG A 352 10.34 -16.30 4.53
C ARG A 352 11.68 -16.65 3.92
N ALA A 353 12.79 -16.06 4.42
CA ALA A 353 14.13 -16.33 3.92
C ALA A 353 14.52 -17.80 4.11
N HIS A 354 14.29 -18.37 5.29
CA HIS A 354 14.58 -19.79 5.55
C HIS A 354 13.69 -20.74 4.74
N THR A 355 12.43 -20.37 4.52
CA THR A 355 11.50 -21.18 3.72
C THR A 355 11.89 -21.19 2.24
N LEU A 356 12.43 -20.07 1.73
CA LEU A 356 12.90 -19.94 0.35
C LEU A 356 14.37 -20.37 0.14
N ASP A 357 15.04 -20.95 1.14
CA ASP A 357 16.45 -21.36 1.14
C ASP A 357 17.42 -20.21 0.82
N LEU A 358 17.08 -18.98 1.28
CA LEU A 358 17.93 -17.82 1.10
C LEU A 358 18.94 -17.71 2.26
N PRO A 359 20.18 -17.26 2.00
CA PRO A 359 21.17 -17.03 3.04
C PRO A 359 20.71 -15.97 4.06
N VAL A 360 20.88 -16.28 5.35
CA VAL A 360 20.57 -15.37 6.47
C VAL A 360 21.84 -15.13 7.27
N PRO A 361 22.69 -14.17 6.88
CA PRO A 361 23.89 -13.83 7.64
C PRO A 361 23.52 -13.28 9.02
N PRO A 362 24.19 -13.71 10.10
CA PRO A 362 23.99 -13.14 11.43
C PRO A 362 24.27 -11.62 11.44
N HIS A 363 23.44 -10.86 12.14
CA HIS A 363 23.57 -9.42 12.22
C HIS A 363 23.06 -8.88 13.56
N GLY A 364 23.89 -8.05 14.19
CA GLY A 364 23.57 -7.42 15.48
C GLY A 364 23.12 -8.45 16.52
N ASP A 365 22.19 -8.07 17.35
CA ASP A 365 21.53 -8.86 18.41
C ASP A 365 20.20 -9.48 17.96
N CYS A 366 20.07 -9.80 16.68
CA CYS A 366 18.85 -10.33 16.11
C CYS A 366 18.52 -11.71 16.67
N VAL A 367 17.40 -11.83 17.37
CA VAL A 367 16.94 -13.07 18.01
C VAL A 367 16.60 -14.19 17.02
N PHE A 368 16.35 -13.86 15.75
CA PHE A 368 15.98 -14.79 14.67
C PHE A 368 17.18 -15.28 13.84
N CYS A 369 18.38 -14.72 14.05
CA CYS A 369 19.60 -15.17 13.40
C CYS A 369 20.25 -16.34 14.15
N LYS A 370 21.17 -17.07 13.46
CA LYS A 370 21.92 -18.17 14.06
C LYS A 370 22.61 -17.69 15.35
N GLY A 371 22.31 -18.38 16.46
CA GLY A 371 22.78 -18.04 17.81
C GLY A 371 21.79 -17.16 18.60
N GLY A 372 20.75 -16.63 17.96
CA GLY A 372 19.66 -15.90 18.63
C GLY A 372 18.64 -16.85 19.27
N THR A 373 17.90 -16.34 20.26
CA THR A 373 16.99 -17.13 21.12
C THR A 373 15.80 -17.74 20.38
N ARG A 374 15.41 -17.19 19.23
CA ARG A 374 14.27 -17.66 18.41
C ARG A 374 14.70 -18.29 17.08
N TYR A 375 15.99 -18.52 16.87
CA TYR A 375 16.50 -19.10 15.63
C TYR A 375 15.93 -20.49 15.34
N ASP A 376 15.97 -21.39 16.33
CA ASP A 376 15.49 -22.77 16.16
C ASP A 376 13.97 -22.84 15.95
N GLU A 377 13.21 -21.91 16.51
CA GLU A 377 11.77 -21.74 16.25
C GLU A 377 11.53 -21.47 14.76
N VAL A 378 12.19 -20.44 14.21
CA VAL A 378 12.03 -20.05 12.80
C VAL A 378 12.45 -21.16 11.84
N VAL A 379 13.56 -21.85 12.12
CA VAL A 379 14.03 -22.95 11.27
C VAL A 379 13.04 -24.13 11.28
N ARG A 380 12.48 -24.47 12.44
CA ARG A 380 11.44 -25.53 12.54
C ARG A 380 10.17 -25.14 11.80
N SER A 381 9.67 -23.90 11.99
CA SER A 381 8.50 -23.38 11.26
C SER A 381 8.73 -23.41 9.74
N ALA A 382 9.92 -23.01 9.28
CA ALA A 382 10.26 -23.04 7.86
C ALA A 382 10.26 -24.47 7.29
N ALA A 383 10.81 -25.45 8.03
CA ALA A 383 10.79 -26.84 7.63
C ALA A 383 9.36 -27.40 7.54
N GLY A 384 8.50 -27.04 8.49
CA GLY A 384 7.08 -27.41 8.48
C GLY A 384 6.33 -26.86 7.25
N LEU A 385 6.52 -25.58 6.93
CA LEU A 385 5.91 -24.95 5.76
C LEU A 385 6.36 -25.59 4.44
N LYS A 386 7.65 -25.91 4.29
CA LYS A 386 8.17 -26.62 3.12
C LYS A 386 7.55 -28.01 2.95
N ALA A 387 7.38 -28.76 4.04
CA ALA A 387 6.76 -30.07 4.00
C ALA A 387 5.28 -30.00 3.62
N GLY A 388 4.54 -28.99 4.11
CA GLY A 388 3.13 -28.74 3.79
C GLY A 388 2.93 -28.37 2.33
N THR A 389 3.76 -27.52 1.75
CA THR A 389 3.67 -27.14 0.33
C THR A 389 3.97 -28.29 -0.62
N ASN A 390 4.88 -29.20 -0.29
CA ASN A 390 5.15 -30.39 -1.08
C ASN A 390 3.93 -31.35 -1.13
N ALA A 391 3.13 -31.39 -0.06
CA ALA A 391 1.89 -32.18 -0.02
C ALA A 391 0.74 -31.53 -0.81
N SER A 392 0.72 -30.19 -0.90
CA SER A 392 -0.33 -29.39 -1.56
C SER A 392 -0.02 -29.06 -3.04
N ALA A 393 1.19 -29.30 -3.53
CA ALA A 393 1.66 -28.97 -4.88
C ALA A 393 0.88 -29.67 -6.02
N GLY A 394 -0.04 -30.59 -5.67
CA GLY A 394 -0.96 -31.22 -6.62
C GLY A 394 -2.27 -30.47 -6.88
N ALA A 395 -2.61 -29.45 -6.07
CA ALA A 395 -3.96 -28.89 -6.03
C ALA A 395 -4.10 -27.46 -6.63
N LEU A 396 -3.02 -26.72 -6.83
CA LEU A 396 -3.06 -25.33 -7.29
C LEU A 396 -2.15 -25.09 -8.51
N ARG A 397 -2.40 -25.81 -9.61
CA ARG A 397 -1.97 -25.30 -10.91
C ARG A 397 -2.97 -24.22 -11.32
N ARG A 398 -2.52 -22.94 -11.32
CA ARG A 398 -3.21 -21.90 -12.07
C ARG A 398 -3.38 -22.44 -13.51
N PRO A 399 -4.58 -22.40 -14.11
CA PRO A 399 -4.69 -22.48 -15.54
C PRO A 399 -3.77 -21.39 -16.10
N GLY A 400 -2.87 -21.76 -17.03
CA GLY A 400 -1.98 -20.77 -17.63
C GLY A 400 -2.83 -19.59 -18.08
N ARG A 401 -2.40 -18.38 -17.75
CA ARG A 401 -3.05 -17.13 -18.15
C ARG A 401 -3.15 -17.11 -19.67
N VAL A 402 -4.27 -17.57 -20.21
CA VAL A 402 -4.65 -17.29 -21.58
C VAL A 402 -5.12 -15.83 -21.52
N LEU A 403 -4.17 -14.92 -21.75
CA LEU A 403 -4.54 -13.53 -22.03
C LEU A 403 -5.52 -13.59 -23.19
N PRO A 404 -6.74 -13.04 -23.06
CA PRO A 404 -7.60 -12.87 -24.23
C PRO A 404 -6.78 -12.08 -25.24
N ILE A 405 -6.77 -12.52 -26.50
CA ILE A 405 -6.20 -11.74 -27.60
C ILE A 405 -7.07 -10.51 -27.71
N ILE A 406 -6.69 -9.44 -26.99
CA ILE A 406 -7.30 -8.13 -27.12
C ILE A 406 -6.76 -7.57 -28.40
N SER A 407 -7.66 -7.24 -29.35
CA SER A 407 -7.31 -6.52 -30.57
C SER A 407 -6.50 -5.27 -30.19
N GLU A 408 -5.53 -4.90 -31.03
CA GLU A 408 -4.52 -3.84 -30.77
C GLU A 408 -5.06 -2.47 -30.30
N ALA A 409 -6.37 -2.30 -30.18
CA ALA A 409 -7.02 -1.08 -29.68
C ALA A 409 -7.23 -1.03 -28.15
N GLU A 410 -7.00 -2.14 -27.39
CA GLU A 410 -7.35 -2.23 -25.96
C GLU A 410 -6.15 -2.40 -25.01
N THR A 411 -4.91 -2.41 -25.50
CA THR A 411 -3.70 -2.68 -24.68
C THR A 411 -3.17 -1.48 -23.90
N ALA A 412 -3.89 -0.38 -23.78
CA ALA A 412 -3.40 0.85 -23.18
C ALA A 412 -3.66 1.01 -21.66
N SER A 413 -3.96 -0.03 -20.88
CA SER A 413 -4.38 0.20 -19.50
C SER A 413 -3.96 -0.83 -18.44
N THR A 414 -2.76 -1.36 -18.46
CA THR A 414 -2.32 -2.20 -17.33
C THR A 414 -0.94 -1.83 -16.82
N GLY A 415 -0.88 -0.81 -16.00
CA GLY A 415 0.37 -0.35 -15.35
C GLY A 415 0.12 0.58 -14.20
N GLY A 416 -0.83 0.26 -13.30
CA GLY A 416 -1.02 1.03 -12.07
C GLY A 416 0.06 0.68 -11.04
N CYS A 417 0.83 1.66 -10.58
CA CYS A 417 1.65 1.52 -9.38
C CYS A 417 0.76 1.14 -8.21
N SER A 418 1.02 -0.02 -7.60
CA SER A 418 0.40 -0.42 -6.34
C SER A 418 0.87 0.52 -5.24
N SER A 419 0.00 1.44 -4.80
CA SER A 419 0.19 2.21 -3.59
C SER A 419 -0.01 1.27 -2.40
N GLY A 420 1.02 0.95 -1.69
CA GLY A 420 0.94 0.11 -0.49
C GLY A 420 2.21 -0.66 -0.16
N GLY A 421 3.21 -0.62 -1.00
CA GLY A 421 4.52 -1.18 -0.72
C GLY A 421 5.59 -0.12 -0.86
N CYS A 422 6.53 -0.11 0.03
CA CYS A 422 7.72 0.74 0.00
C CYS A 422 8.42 0.62 -1.37
N THR A 423 8.24 1.61 -2.26
CA THR A 423 8.76 1.62 -3.64
C THR A 423 10.24 2.00 -3.73
N SER A 424 11.02 1.86 -2.65
CA SER A 424 12.44 2.18 -2.63
C SER A 424 13.36 1.07 -3.15
N CYS A 425 12.83 -0.09 -3.59
CA CYS A 425 13.63 -1.24 -3.98
C CYS A 425 13.68 -1.53 -5.49
N GLY A 426 13.48 -0.53 -6.33
CA GLY A 426 13.49 -0.68 -7.79
C GLY A 426 14.70 -0.10 -8.51
N GLN A 427 15.86 -0.02 -7.88
CA GLN A 427 17.08 0.47 -8.54
C GLN A 427 18.16 -0.61 -8.55
N ALA A 428 18.22 -1.42 -9.57
CA ALA A 428 19.50 -1.91 -10.11
C ALA A 428 19.30 -2.73 -11.38
N ALA A 429 20.12 -2.40 -12.35
CA ALA A 429 20.64 -3.21 -13.44
C ALA A 429 19.82 -3.33 -14.73
N ALA A 430 20.08 -2.41 -15.65
CA ALA A 430 20.25 -2.76 -17.05
C ALA A 430 21.57 -2.14 -17.54
N HIS A 431 22.69 -2.80 -17.29
CA HIS A 431 23.88 -2.64 -18.09
C HIS A 431 23.87 -3.69 -19.20
N GLY A 432 23.21 -3.36 -20.30
CA GLY A 432 23.34 -4.03 -21.58
C GLY A 432 24.44 -3.35 -22.40
N LYS A 433 25.49 -4.09 -22.70
CA LYS A 433 26.63 -3.68 -23.52
C LYS A 433 26.16 -3.13 -24.86
N LEU A 434 26.57 -1.91 -25.17
CA LEU A 434 26.72 -1.45 -26.54
C LEU A 434 28.10 -1.91 -27.02
N GLY A 435 28.10 -2.81 -27.99
CA GLY A 435 29.27 -3.11 -28.83
C GLY A 435 28.93 -2.70 -30.25
N ASN A 436 29.75 -1.83 -30.79
CA ASN A 436 29.84 -1.31 -32.18
C ASN A 436 28.61 -0.66 -32.78
#